data_037261b0b7983875283e15631b5f51c4
#
_entry.id   037261b0b7983875283e15631b5f51c4
#
_cell.length_a   1.000
_cell.length_b   1.000
_cell.length_c   1.000
_cell.angle_alpha   90.00
_cell.angle_beta   90.00
_cell.angle_gamma   90.00
#
_symmetry.space_group_name_H-M   'P 1'
#
loop_
_entity.id
_entity.type
_entity.pdbx_description
1 polymer ?
#
loop_
_entity_poly.entity_id
_entity_poly.type
_entity_poly.pdbx_seq_one_letter_code
_entity_poly.pdbx_strand_id
1 'polypeptide(L)'
;MRYLLALLLAATSLAHAQEPRRYAVLSLVGDALLVVQREMTTGTRVDRNTHTRVDMPNPALDNIIVGTVDRELVRAVPGTTPVLLAARRAEFFAIQSRALDEGTGIQKVVEALRDVVAPTKATHLVLVTKHRAQAKIALVDGKVGSGLLEGLGFYIDPGMIVTNRETGIRTEGFIAPYAYLVVSLVELPSGRVLGRSVVTETASASAVAQASFTPWVTLTADQKVGMLDGLIKAGVQRAVPEVLGRSKS
;
A
#
# COMPACT_ATOMS: atom_id res chain seq x y z
N MET A 1 7.89 -32.19 -68.71
CA MET A 1 6.92 -32.26 -67.58
C MET A 1 7.65 -31.93 -66.33
N ARG A 2 7.36 -30.72 -65.81
CA ARG A 2 8.07 -30.15 -64.62
C ARG A 2 7.20 -30.39 -63.40
N TYR A 3 7.64 -31.19 -62.48
CA TYR A 3 7.02 -31.33 -61.14
C TYR A 3 7.52 -30.21 -60.25
N LEU A 4 6.64 -29.23 -60.03
CA LEU A 4 6.79 -28.19 -59.04
C LEU A 4 6.43 -28.82 -57.70
N LEU A 5 7.46 -29.18 -56.93
CA LEU A 5 7.34 -29.60 -55.55
C LEU A 5 7.15 -28.34 -54.70
N ALA A 6 5.89 -27.99 -54.42
CA ALA A 6 5.55 -26.95 -53.50
C ALA A 6 5.85 -27.45 -52.06
N LEU A 7 7.01 -27.07 -51.57
CA LEU A 7 7.40 -27.29 -50.18
C LEU A 7 6.58 -26.31 -49.33
N LEU A 8 5.44 -26.79 -48.83
CA LEU A 8 4.64 -26.07 -47.81
C LEU A 8 5.47 -26.13 -46.52
N LEU A 9 6.30 -25.11 -46.28
CA LEU A 9 6.84 -24.83 -44.98
C LEU A 9 5.66 -24.40 -44.09
N ALA A 10 5.05 -25.36 -43.41
CA ALA A 10 4.20 -25.10 -42.27
C ALA A 10 5.13 -24.53 -41.20
N ALA A 11 5.26 -23.20 -41.19
CA ALA A 11 5.76 -22.46 -40.05
C ALA A 11 4.75 -22.68 -38.92
N THR A 12 4.90 -23.77 -38.19
CA THR A 12 4.29 -23.94 -36.87
C THR A 12 4.98 -22.89 -35.99
N SER A 13 4.39 -21.70 -36.00
CA SER A 13 4.56 -20.75 -34.94
C SER A 13 4.15 -21.51 -33.67
N LEU A 14 5.13 -22.04 -32.97
CA LEU A 14 5.03 -22.43 -31.57
C LEU A 14 4.65 -21.14 -30.84
N ALA A 15 3.38 -20.81 -30.90
CA ALA A 15 2.79 -19.91 -29.92
C ALA A 15 3.10 -20.60 -28.59
N HIS A 16 4.15 -20.15 -27.96
CA HIS A 16 4.40 -20.48 -26.57
C HIS A 16 3.12 -20.02 -25.87
N ALA A 17 2.19 -20.93 -25.66
CA ALA A 17 1.04 -20.70 -24.83
C ALA A 17 1.63 -20.35 -23.46
N GLN A 18 1.74 -19.06 -23.21
CA GLN A 18 2.22 -18.55 -21.95
C GLN A 18 1.33 -19.16 -20.88
N GLU A 19 1.89 -20.02 -20.05
CA GLU A 19 1.11 -20.66 -18.99
C GLU A 19 0.25 -19.59 -18.30
N PRO A 20 -1.05 -19.87 -18.07
CA PRO A 20 -1.93 -18.90 -17.47
C PRO A 20 -1.34 -18.46 -16.11
N ARG A 21 -1.22 -17.16 -15.93
CA ARG A 21 -0.68 -16.59 -14.69
C ARG A 21 -1.54 -17.03 -13.51
N ARG A 22 -0.92 -17.67 -12.54
CA ARG A 22 -1.54 -18.00 -11.26
C ARG A 22 -1.03 -17.02 -10.22
N TYR A 23 -1.94 -16.32 -9.56
CA TYR A 23 -1.59 -15.26 -8.64
C TYR A 23 -1.69 -15.70 -7.19
N ALA A 24 -0.72 -15.31 -6.37
CA ALA A 24 -0.84 -15.24 -4.92
C ALA A 24 -0.91 -13.77 -4.51
N VAL A 25 -1.58 -13.48 -3.42
CA VAL A 25 -1.72 -12.12 -2.85
C VAL A 25 -1.30 -12.15 -1.41
N LEU A 26 -0.42 -11.24 -1.02
CA LEU A 26 0.05 -11.08 0.36
C LEU A 26 0.21 -9.61 0.71
N SER A 27 -0.19 -9.24 1.93
CA SER A 27 0.09 -7.93 2.52
C SER A 27 0.98 -8.07 3.75
N LEU A 28 1.94 -7.16 3.89
CA LEU A 28 2.84 -7.00 5.03
C LEU A 28 2.74 -5.58 5.64
N VAL A 29 1.53 -5.05 5.76
CA VAL A 29 1.33 -3.66 6.14
C VAL A 29 0.67 -3.52 7.51
N GLY A 30 -0.23 -4.44 7.85
CA GLY A 30 -1.18 -4.31 8.93
C GLY A 30 -0.68 -4.71 10.32
N ASP A 31 0.62 -4.88 10.54
CA ASP A 31 1.21 -5.24 11.84
C ASP A 31 1.13 -4.11 12.87
N ALA A 32 1.14 -2.86 12.41
CA ALA A 32 1.06 -1.69 13.27
C ALA A 32 0.55 -0.46 12.52
N LEU A 33 0.00 0.47 13.27
CA LEU A 33 -0.24 1.86 12.85
C LEU A 33 0.89 2.75 13.36
N LEU A 34 1.27 3.75 12.59
CA LEU A 34 2.21 4.77 13.01
C LEU A 34 1.48 6.09 13.23
N VAL A 35 1.44 6.57 14.47
CA VAL A 35 0.94 7.89 14.81
C VAL A 35 2.11 8.86 14.78
N VAL A 36 2.05 9.83 13.88
CA VAL A 36 3.08 10.86 13.71
C VAL A 36 2.52 12.18 14.18
N GLN A 37 3.04 12.70 15.27
CA GLN A 37 2.62 13.99 15.81
C GLN A 37 3.69 15.03 15.54
N ARG A 38 3.29 16.11 14.87
CA ARG A 38 4.15 17.25 14.63
C ARG A 38 4.46 17.96 15.94
N GLU A 39 5.77 18.17 16.18
CA GLU A 39 6.21 19.04 17.27
C GLU A 39 6.31 20.47 16.76
N MET A 40 5.75 21.41 17.55
CA MET A 40 5.90 22.84 17.29
C MET A 40 7.29 23.28 17.78
N THR A 41 8.22 23.52 16.86
CA THR A 41 9.56 23.97 17.19
C THR A 41 9.88 25.31 16.52
N THR A 42 10.41 26.22 17.30
CA THR A 42 11.10 27.43 16.80
C THR A 42 12.54 27.05 16.42
N GLY A 43 12.83 26.90 15.12
CA GLY A 43 14.20 26.66 14.64
C GLY A 43 14.29 25.76 13.41
N THR A 44 15.47 25.75 12.78
CA THR A 44 15.77 25.18 11.47
C THR A 44 16.04 23.65 11.47
N ARG A 45 15.66 22.89 12.48
CA ARG A 45 15.90 21.44 12.49
C ARG A 45 14.80 20.68 11.78
N VAL A 46 15.22 19.94 10.77
CA VAL A 46 14.41 19.04 9.96
C VAL A 46 13.96 17.85 10.82
N ASP A 47 12.68 17.59 10.81
CA ASP A 47 11.97 16.44 11.39
C ASP A 47 12.22 16.20 12.89
N ARG A 48 11.32 16.76 13.71
CA ARG A 48 11.21 16.44 15.15
C ARG A 48 9.85 15.86 15.48
N ASN A 49 9.21 15.19 14.53
CA ASN A 49 7.92 14.59 14.81
C ASN A 49 8.08 13.45 15.82
N THR A 50 7.16 13.38 16.76
CA THR A 50 7.04 12.21 17.64
C THR A 50 6.39 11.08 16.87
N HIS A 51 7.00 9.90 16.92
CA HIS A 51 6.52 8.70 16.24
C HIS A 51 6.08 7.68 17.30
N THR A 52 4.79 7.37 17.34
CA THR A 52 4.24 6.35 18.23
C THR A 52 3.74 5.17 17.41
N ARG A 53 4.35 4.00 17.61
CA ARG A 53 3.90 2.76 17.02
C ARG A 53 2.76 2.17 17.86
N VAL A 54 1.67 1.82 17.21
CA VAL A 54 0.52 1.13 17.82
C VAL A 54 0.39 -0.23 17.15
N ASP A 55 0.76 -1.28 17.86
CA ASP A 55 0.70 -2.64 17.34
C ASP A 55 -0.76 -3.07 17.09
N MET A 56 -0.96 -3.75 15.96
CA MET A 56 -2.27 -4.25 15.55
C MET A 56 -2.28 -5.78 15.65
N PRO A 57 -2.82 -6.35 16.74
CA PRO A 57 -2.83 -7.81 16.92
C PRO A 57 -3.78 -8.52 15.95
N ASN A 58 -4.70 -7.76 15.33
CA ASN A 58 -5.70 -8.28 14.41
C ASN A 58 -5.29 -7.96 12.96
N PRO A 59 -5.32 -8.92 12.01
CA PRO A 59 -4.96 -8.72 10.61
C PRO A 59 -6.04 -7.96 9.81
N ALA A 60 -6.92 -7.21 10.46
CA ALA A 60 -8.06 -6.55 9.79
C ALA A 60 -7.61 -5.67 8.62
N LEU A 61 -6.54 -4.89 8.79
CA LEU A 61 -6.03 -4.00 7.73
C LEU A 61 -5.42 -4.78 6.57
N ASP A 62 -4.64 -5.84 6.86
CA ASP A 62 -4.12 -6.72 5.80
C ASP A 62 -5.25 -7.44 5.07
N ASN A 63 -6.31 -7.85 5.76
CA ASN A 63 -7.48 -8.47 5.14
C ASN A 63 -8.22 -7.49 4.20
N ILE A 64 -8.33 -6.22 4.58
CA ILE A 64 -8.89 -5.17 3.71
C ILE A 64 -8.03 -5.02 2.43
N ILE A 65 -6.71 -4.95 2.59
CA ILE A 65 -5.77 -4.84 1.47
C ILE A 65 -5.90 -6.05 0.55
N VAL A 66 -5.74 -7.26 1.09
CA VAL A 66 -5.77 -8.51 0.33
C VAL A 66 -7.10 -8.69 -0.40
N GLY A 67 -8.23 -8.45 0.29
CA GLY A 67 -9.56 -8.53 -0.32
C GLY A 67 -9.81 -7.45 -1.39
N THR A 68 -9.15 -6.30 -1.29
CA THR A 68 -9.23 -5.26 -2.34
C THR A 68 -8.39 -5.64 -3.55
N VAL A 69 -7.16 -6.15 -3.32
CA VAL A 69 -6.30 -6.67 -4.41
C VAL A 69 -7.00 -7.82 -5.15
N ASP A 70 -7.62 -8.76 -4.43
CA ASP A 70 -8.36 -9.89 -5.01
C ASP A 70 -9.43 -9.40 -5.99
N ARG A 71 -10.32 -8.49 -5.55
CA ARG A 71 -11.38 -7.93 -6.41
C ARG A 71 -10.83 -7.24 -7.66
N GLU A 72 -9.74 -6.48 -7.52
CA GLU A 72 -9.13 -5.79 -8.65
C GLU A 72 -8.40 -6.75 -9.60
N LEU A 73 -7.78 -7.82 -9.08
CA LEU A 73 -7.19 -8.88 -9.91
C LEU A 73 -8.25 -9.61 -10.73
N VAL A 74 -9.35 -10.05 -10.09
CA VAL A 74 -10.46 -10.73 -10.78
C VAL A 74 -11.08 -9.83 -11.85
N ARG A 75 -11.22 -8.53 -11.56
CA ARG A 75 -11.71 -7.54 -12.53
C ARG A 75 -10.76 -7.37 -13.72
N ALA A 76 -9.45 -7.28 -13.44
CA ALA A 76 -8.44 -7.03 -14.45
C ALA A 76 -8.07 -8.28 -15.26
N VAL A 77 -8.16 -9.46 -14.66
CA VAL A 77 -7.80 -10.75 -15.28
C VAL A 77 -8.97 -11.73 -15.10
N PRO A 78 -10.02 -11.62 -15.94
CA PRO A 78 -11.19 -12.50 -15.83
C PRO A 78 -10.81 -13.98 -15.87
N GLY A 79 -11.46 -14.79 -15.03
CA GLY A 79 -11.19 -16.22 -14.92
C GLY A 79 -10.01 -16.59 -14.01
N THR A 80 -9.32 -15.61 -13.42
CA THR A 80 -8.31 -15.90 -12.39
C THR A 80 -8.95 -16.14 -11.02
N THR A 81 -8.36 -17.02 -10.23
CA THR A 81 -8.70 -17.26 -8.83
C THR A 81 -7.42 -17.12 -8.00
N PRO A 82 -7.16 -15.94 -7.43
CA PRO A 82 -5.95 -15.71 -6.65
C PRO A 82 -5.92 -16.53 -5.35
N VAL A 83 -4.73 -16.95 -4.93
CA VAL A 83 -4.51 -17.56 -3.62
C VAL A 83 -4.22 -16.43 -2.63
N LEU A 84 -5.11 -16.26 -1.65
CA LEU A 84 -4.97 -15.21 -0.64
C LEU A 84 -4.15 -15.74 0.53
N LEU A 85 -3.08 -15.05 0.88
CA LEU A 85 -2.16 -15.42 1.94
C LEU A 85 -2.26 -14.43 3.10
N ALA A 86 -2.12 -14.94 4.32
CA ALA A 86 -2.05 -14.14 5.53
C ALA A 86 -0.64 -14.21 6.13
N ALA A 87 -0.02 -13.07 6.36
CA ALA A 87 1.24 -12.98 7.08
C ALA A 87 1.00 -13.15 8.58
N ARG A 88 1.47 -14.26 9.16
CA ARG A 88 1.35 -14.55 10.60
C ARG A 88 2.67 -14.46 11.35
N ARG A 89 3.79 -14.40 10.64
CA ARG A 89 5.12 -14.41 11.24
C ARG A 89 5.65 -13.00 11.36
N ALA A 90 5.98 -12.59 12.58
CA ALA A 90 6.55 -11.26 12.86
C ALA A 90 7.86 -11.01 12.09
N GLU A 91 8.60 -12.08 11.75
CA GLU A 91 9.87 -12.00 11.02
C GLU A 91 9.74 -11.32 9.66
N PHE A 92 8.63 -11.52 8.92
CA PHE A 92 8.44 -10.91 7.60
C PHE A 92 8.28 -9.39 7.70
N PHE A 93 7.57 -8.92 8.72
CA PHE A 93 7.45 -7.49 9.00
C PHE A 93 8.80 -6.89 9.41
N ALA A 94 9.60 -7.62 10.20
CA ALA A 94 10.94 -7.19 10.61
C ALA A 94 11.90 -7.12 9.41
N ILE A 95 11.87 -8.09 8.50
CA ILE A 95 12.67 -8.06 7.26
C ILE A 95 12.28 -6.86 6.40
N GLN A 96 10.97 -6.60 6.23
CA GLN A 96 10.47 -5.45 5.50
C GLN A 96 10.93 -4.13 6.12
N SER A 97 10.79 -3.96 7.43
CA SER A 97 11.22 -2.74 8.12
C SER A 97 12.71 -2.49 7.95
N ARG A 98 13.54 -3.54 8.08
CA ARG A 98 14.98 -3.45 7.81
C ARG A 98 15.28 -3.07 6.37
N ALA A 99 14.57 -3.65 5.40
CA ALA A 99 14.75 -3.32 3.99
C ALA A 99 14.39 -1.85 3.69
N LEU A 100 13.38 -1.30 4.39
CA LEU A 100 13.03 0.13 4.32
C LEU A 100 14.11 1.02 4.92
N ASP A 101 14.69 0.63 6.06
CA ASP A 101 15.75 1.38 6.75
C ASP A 101 17.04 1.40 5.92
N GLU A 102 17.40 0.29 5.31
CA GLU A 102 18.59 0.13 4.47
C GLU A 102 18.40 0.65 3.04
N GLY A 103 17.17 0.92 2.60
CA GLY A 103 16.87 1.29 1.22
C GLY A 103 17.14 0.17 0.20
N THR A 104 17.19 -1.09 0.64
CA THR A 104 17.57 -2.25 -0.20
C THR A 104 16.44 -2.78 -1.09
N GLY A 105 15.26 -2.16 -1.04
CA GLY A 105 14.10 -2.60 -1.82
C GLY A 105 13.46 -3.88 -1.31
N ILE A 106 12.57 -4.48 -2.12
CA ILE A 106 11.75 -5.63 -1.70
C ILE A 106 12.40 -6.99 -1.93
N GLN A 107 13.59 -7.08 -2.53
CA GLN A 107 14.22 -8.35 -2.92
C GLN A 107 14.42 -9.30 -1.72
N LYS A 108 14.93 -8.79 -0.60
CA LYS A 108 15.10 -9.57 0.63
C LYS A 108 13.76 -10.08 1.18
N VAL A 109 12.69 -9.29 1.04
CA VAL A 109 11.34 -9.69 1.45
C VAL A 109 10.82 -10.81 0.55
N VAL A 110 10.97 -10.67 -0.77
CA VAL A 110 10.57 -11.69 -1.77
C VAL A 110 11.31 -13.01 -1.53
N GLU A 111 12.61 -12.96 -1.25
CA GLU A 111 13.42 -14.14 -0.95
C GLU A 111 12.92 -14.85 0.32
N ALA A 112 12.66 -14.11 1.39
CA ALA A 112 12.14 -14.66 2.65
C ALA A 112 10.73 -15.28 2.50
N LEU A 113 9.93 -14.80 1.54
CA LEU A 113 8.59 -15.31 1.28
C LEU A 113 8.57 -16.55 0.38
N ARG A 114 9.69 -16.92 -0.25
CA ARG A 114 9.75 -17.98 -1.27
C ARG A 114 9.12 -19.29 -0.78
N ASP A 115 9.52 -19.75 0.40
CA ASP A 115 9.04 -21.03 0.97
C ASP A 115 7.57 -20.97 1.38
N VAL A 116 7.06 -19.79 1.73
CA VAL A 116 5.65 -19.59 2.09
C VAL A 116 4.76 -19.59 0.85
N VAL A 117 5.26 -19.09 -0.26
CA VAL A 117 4.49 -18.97 -1.50
C VAL A 117 4.59 -20.22 -2.36
N ALA A 118 5.69 -20.98 -2.31
CA ALA A 118 5.93 -22.17 -3.13
C ALA A 118 4.78 -23.20 -3.11
N PRO A 119 4.16 -23.55 -1.95
CA PRO A 119 3.06 -24.51 -1.89
C PRO A 119 1.82 -24.10 -2.68
N THR A 120 1.64 -22.79 -2.95
CA THR A 120 0.50 -22.26 -3.71
C THR A 120 0.56 -22.59 -5.20
N LYS A 121 1.74 -22.97 -5.70
CA LYS A 121 2.02 -23.13 -7.13
C LYS A 121 1.70 -21.88 -7.96
N ALA A 122 1.64 -20.72 -7.32
CA ALA A 122 1.47 -19.44 -8.01
C ALA A 122 2.71 -19.13 -8.84
N THR A 123 2.50 -18.51 -9.99
CA THR A 123 3.59 -18.04 -10.87
C THR A 123 3.92 -16.57 -10.61
N HIS A 124 2.98 -15.84 -10.02
CA HIS A 124 3.10 -14.41 -9.73
C HIS A 124 2.60 -14.11 -8.31
N LEU A 125 3.25 -13.17 -7.64
CA LEU A 125 2.84 -12.66 -6.35
C LEU A 125 2.50 -11.17 -6.47
N VAL A 126 1.31 -10.79 -6.05
CA VAL A 126 1.00 -9.39 -5.76
C VAL A 126 1.31 -9.16 -4.29
N LEU A 127 2.40 -8.43 -4.06
CA LEU A 127 2.91 -8.14 -2.72
C LEU A 127 2.64 -6.68 -2.39
N VAL A 128 1.95 -6.45 -1.26
CA VAL A 128 1.74 -5.11 -0.73
C VAL A 128 2.62 -4.91 0.49
N THR A 129 3.44 -3.86 0.45
CA THR A 129 4.39 -3.52 1.51
C THR A 129 4.22 -2.07 1.94
N LYS A 130 4.81 -1.70 3.06
CA LYS A 130 4.90 -0.30 3.51
C LYS A 130 5.76 0.51 2.55
N HIS A 131 5.40 1.77 2.43
CA HIS A 131 6.20 2.81 1.77
C HIS A 131 6.57 3.87 2.78
N ARG A 132 7.76 4.44 2.66
CA ARG A 132 8.22 5.57 3.47
C ARG A 132 8.50 6.76 2.56
N ALA A 133 7.89 7.89 2.84
CA ALA A 133 8.09 9.12 2.09
C ALA A 133 7.77 10.35 2.95
N GLN A 134 8.12 11.53 2.44
CA GLN A 134 7.78 12.80 3.05
C GLN A 134 6.26 12.96 3.22
N ALA A 135 5.84 13.51 4.35
CA ALA A 135 4.45 13.79 4.63
C ALA A 135 3.88 14.79 3.61
N LYS A 136 2.78 14.39 2.95
CA LYS A 136 2.05 15.22 1.97
C LYS A 136 0.56 15.09 2.23
N ILE A 137 0.09 15.74 3.30
CA ILE A 137 -1.31 15.72 3.69
C ILE A 137 -2.08 16.67 2.78
N ALA A 138 -3.06 16.14 2.05
CA ALA A 138 -3.89 16.95 1.18
C ALA A 138 -4.88 17.77 2.02
N LEU A 139 -4.84 19.08 1.89
CA LEU A 139 -5.85 20.02 2.34
C LEU A 139 -6.50 20.68 1.13
N VAL A 140 -7.58 21.40 1.36
CA VAL A 140 -8.31 22.08 0.28
C VAL A 140 -7.42 23.08 -0.46
N ASP A 141 -6.55 23.78 0.27
CA ASP A 141 -5.71 24.86 -0.28
C ASP A 141 -4.27 24.43 -0.55
N GLY A 142 -3.97 23.12 -0.56
CA GLY A 142 -2.63 22.63 -0.86
C GLY A 142 -2.24 21.36 -0.10
N LYS A 143 -0.94 21.14 -0.03
CA LYS A 143 -0.36 20.00 0.72
C LYS A 143 0.45 20.55 1.88
N VAL A 144 0.26 19.93 3.05
CA VAL A 144 0.96 20.26 4.28
C VAL A 144 1.58 19.01 4.88
N GLY A 145 2.35 19.17 5.93
CA GLY A 145 3.02 18.11 6.67
C GLY A 145 4.52 18.26 6.64
N SER A 146 5.16 17.66 7.62
CA SER A 146 6.63 17.61 7.75
C SER A 146 7.03 16.21 8.19
N GLY A 147 8.28 15.85 7.93
CA GLY A 147 8.83 14.56 8.30
C GLY A 147 8.39 13.40 7.42
N LEU A 148 8.64 12.18 7.89
CA LEU A 148 8.41 10.95 7.15
C LEU A 148 7.16 10.24 7.65
N LEU A 149 6.35 9.74 6.71
CA LEU A 149 5.25 8.81 6.96
C LEU A 149 5.60 7.43 6.42
N GLU A 150 5.13 6.39 7.10
CA GLU A 150 5.38 5.00 6.72
C GLU A 150 4.14 4.14 6.96
N GLY A 151 3.79 3.32 5.98
CA GLY A 151 2.73 2.32 6.09
C GLY A 151 1.36 2.95 6.29
N LEU A 152 0.66 2.50 7.31
CA LEU A 152 -0.66 2.99 7.70
C LEU A 152 -0.56 3.79 8.99
N GLY A 153 -1.33 4.87 9.09
CA GLY A 153 -1.32 5.64 10.34
C GLY A 153 -2.09 6.93 10.29
N PHE A 154 -1.74 7.79 11.24
CA PHE A 154 -2.36 9.09 11.43
C PHE A 154 -1.29 10.15 11.65
N TYR A 155 -1.42 11.24 10.90
CA TYR A 155 -0.61 12.44 11.09
C TYR A 155 -1.41 13.45 11.92
N ILE A 156 -0.81 13.99 12.97
CA ILE A 156 -1.42 14.94 13.90
C ILE A 156 -0.61 16.24 13.85
N ASP A 157 -1.27 17.34 13.55
CA ASP A 157 -0.68 18.67 13.64
C ASP A 157 -1.50 19.50 14.66
N PRO A 158 -1.00 19.72 15.89
CA PRO A 158 -1.75 20.40 16.93
C PRO A 158 -1.81 21.92 16.76
N GLY A 159 -0.92 22.51 15.97
CA GLY A 159 -0.78 23.97 15.88
C GLY A 159 -1.31 24.58 14.58
N MET A 160 -1.74 23.78 13.63
CA MET A 160 -2.23 24.30 12.37
C MET A 160 -3.70 24.74 12.48
N ILE A 161 -4.00 25.97 12.10
CA ILE A 161 -5.39 26.45 12.05
C ILE A 161 -6.04 25.97 10.77
N VAL A 162 -7.11 25.19 10.91
CA VAL A 162 -7.92 24.67 9.81
C VAL A 162 -9.31 25.28 9.86
N THR A 163 -9.80 25.78 8.74
CA THR A 163 -11.17 26.31 8.62
C THR A 163 -12.03 25.28 7.88
N ASN A 164 -13.12 24.86 8.52
CA ASN A 164 -14.13 24.08 7.84
C ASN A 164 -14.90 25.00 6.89
N ARG A 165 -14.87 24.70 5.58
CA ARG A 165 -15.51 25.55 4.56
C ARG A 165 -17.04 25.51 4.60
N GLU A 166 -17.63 24.42 5.06
CA GLU A 166 -19.08 24.28 5.11
C GLU A 166 -19.68 25.05 6.30
N THR A 167 -18.99 25.03 7.43
CA THR A 167 -19.48 25.65 8.67
C THR A 167 -18.82 26.98 8.99
N GLY A 168 -17.72 27.34 8.32
CA GLY A 168 -16.87 28.50 8.64
C GLY A 168 -16.13 28.38 9.98
N ILE A 169 -16.27 27.26 10.69
CA ILE A 169 -15.63 27.06 12.00
C ILE A 169 -14.13 26.90 11.82
N ARG A 170 -13.38 27.69 12.57
CA ARG A 170 -11.92 27.58 12.70
C ARG A 170 -11.59 26.68 13.89
N THR A 171 -10.78 25.68 13.63
CA THR A 171 -10.24 24.78 14.66
C THR A 171 -8.72 24.83 14.65
N GLU A 172 -8.11 24.75 15.82
CA GLU A 172 -6.68 24.59 15.97
C GLU A 172 -6.37 23.09 15.99
N GLY A 173 -5.45 22.68 15.10
CA GLY A 173 -5.03 21.32 14.93
C GLY A 173 -5.93 20.48 14.01
N PHE A 174 -5.33 19.41 13.46
CA PHE A 174 -6.02 18.41 12.67
C PHE A 174 -5.40 17.03 12.84
N ILE A 175 -6.19 16.00 12.53
CA ILE A 175 -5.74 14.63 12.36
C ILE A 175 -6.02 14.20 10.92
N ALA A 176 -5.04 13.56 10.29
CA ALA A 176 -5.17 13.04 8.94
C ALA A 176 -4.76 11.57 8.89
N PRO A 177 -5.67 10.65 8.52
CA PRO A 177 -5.29 9.29 8.21
C PRO A 177 -4.45 9.26 6.95
N TYR A 178 -3.51 8.30 6.87
CA TYR A 178 -2.70 8.10 5.67
C TYR A 178 -2.46 6.62 5.40
N ALA A 179 -2.28 6.32 4.10
CA ALA A 179 -1.89 5.01 3.60
C ALA A 179 -0.74 5.17 2.61
N TYR A 180 0.48 4.84 3.04
CA TYR A 180 1.69 4.88 2.25
C TYR A 180 2.15 3.46 1.99
N LEU A 181 1.86 2.95 0.79
CA LEU A 181 2.01 1.56 0.42
C LEU A 181 2.76 1.43 -0.90
N VAL A 182 3.32 0.25 -1.14
CA VAL A 182 3.81 -0.18 -2.45
C VAL A 182 3.08 -1.44 -2.83
N VAL A 183 2.46 -1.45 -3.99
CA VAL A 183 1.94 -2.65 -4.64
C VAL A 183 2.97 -3.09 -5.67
N SER A 184 3.42 -4.34 -5.58
CA SER A 184 4.41 -4.91 -6.49
C SER A 184 3.90 -6.20 -7.10
N LEU A 185 4.07 -6.37 -8.41
CA LEU A 185 3.89 -7.63 -9.12
C LEU A 185 5.25 -8.31 -9.26
N VAL A 186 5.38 -9.50 -8.68
CA VAL A 186 6.62 -10.27 -8.67
C VAL A 186 6.42 -11.58 -9.42
N GLU A 187 7.33 -11.91 -10.33
CA GLU A 187 7.43 -13.22 -10.95
C GLU A 187 8.12 -14.18 -9.97
N LEU A 188 7.43 -15.22 -9.54
CA LEU A 188 7.90 -16.04 -8.42
C LEU A 188 9.14 -16.89 -8.72
N PRO A 189 9.27 -17.53 -9.89
CA PRO A 189 10.46 -18.36 -10.15
C PRO A 189 11.77 -17.57 -10.11
N SER A 190 11.74 -16.35 -10.66
CA SER A 190 12.93 -15.48 -10.74
C SER A 190 13.04 -14.50 -9.56
N GLY A 191 11.95 -14.21 -8.86
CA GLY A 191 11.87 -13.11 -7.88
C GLY A 191 11.91 -11.72 -8.53
N ARG A 192 11.76 -11.63 -9.85
CA ARG A 192 11.82 -10.37 -10.59
C ARG A 192 10.56 -9.54 -10.39
N VAL A 193 10.74 -8.26 -10.07
CA VAL A 193 9.63 -7.29 -10.01
C VAL A 193 9.25 -6.89 -11.43
N LEU A 194 8.02 -7.22 -11.83
CA LEU A 194 7.46 -6.92 -13.16
C LEU A 194 6.76 -5.57 -13.21
N GLY A 195 6.21 -5.13 -12.08
CA GLY A 195 5.52 -3.86 -11.94
C GLY A 195 5.53 -3.38 -10.51
N ARG A 196 5.54 -2.07 -10.32
CA ARG A 196 5.54 -1.42 -9.02
C ARG A 196 4.72 -0.14 -9.08
N SER A 197 3.78 0.02 -8.15
CA SER A 197 3.00 1.25 -7.99
C SER A 197 3.08 1.73 -6.55
N VAL A 198 3.28 3.03 -6.36
CA VAL A 198 3.36 3.69 -5.05
C VAL A 198 2.03 4.35 -4.74
N VAL A 199 1.53 4.05 -3.56
CA VAL A 199 0.31 4.63 -2.99
C VAL A 199 0.70 5.62 -1.89
N THR A 200 0.23 6.86 -1.99
CA THR A 200 0.42 7.90 -0.97
C THR A 200 -0.92 8.61 -0.75
N GLU A 201 -1.90 7.87 -0.23
CA GLU A 201 -3.23 8.40 0.05
C GLU A 201 -3.27 9.08 1.41
N THR A 202 -3.93 10.21 1.45
CA THR A 202 -4.19 10.96 2.68
C THR A 202 -5.57 11.59 2.63
N ALA A 203 -6.23 11.69 3.77
CA ALA A 203 -7.42 12.50 3.90
C ALA A 203 -7.28 13.40 5.12
N SER A 204 -7.73 14.65 5.02
CA SER A 204 -7.86 15.50 6.17
C SER A 204 -9.16 15.18 6.91
N ALA A 205 -9.06 14.92 8.19
CA ALA A 205 -10.24 14.90 9.05
C ALA A 205 -10.30 16.23 9.81
N SER A 206 -11.47 16.83 9.83
CA SER A 206 -11.69 18.03 10.68
C SER A 206 -11.39 17.69 12.13
N ALA A 207 -10.59 18.50 12.81
CA ALA A 207 -10.41 18.35 14.23
C ALA A 207 -11.77 18.58 14.91
N VAL A 208 -12.08 17.72 15.86
CA VAL A 208 -13.22 17.98 16.76
C VAL A 208 -12.83 19.17 17.64
N ALA A 209 -13.66 20.20 17.65
CA ALA A 209 -13.47 21.37 18.51
C ALA A 209 -13.56 20.95 19.97
N GLN A 210 -12.46 20.61 20.60
CA GLN A 210 -12.38 20.32 22.02
C GLN A 210 -11.21 21.09 22.65
N ALA A 211 -11.43 21.53 23.88
CA ALA A 211 -10.50 22.35 24.65
C ALA A 211 -9.14 21.67 24.98
N SER A 212 -9.02 20.36 24.77
CA SER A 212 -7.76 19.63 24.83
C SER A 212 -7.61 18.80 23.56
N PHE A 213 -6.62 19.14 22.74
CA PHE A 213 -6.36 18.47 21.47
C PHE A 213 -5.70 17.11 21.71
N THR A 214 -6.50 16.08 21.88
CA THR A 214 -6.04 14.67 21.86
C THR A 214 -6.88 13.86 20.86
N PRO A 215 -6.80 14.17 19.55
CA PRO A 215 -7.70 13.59 18.56
C PRO A 215 -7.55 12.07 18.47
N TRP A 216 -6.40 11.52 18.85
CA TRP A 216 -6.19 10.09 18.91
C TRP A 216 -7.05 9.39 19.96
N VAL A 217 -7.32 10.05 21.09
CA VAL A 217 -8.14 9.50 22.17
C VAL A 217 -9.63 9.63 21.85
N THR A 218 -10.04 10.66 21.10
CA THR A 218 -11.45 10.92 20.78
C THR A 218 -12.01 10.01 19.68
N LEU A 219 -11.16 9.47 18.81
CA LEU A 219 -11.58 8.53 17.77
C LEU A 219 -11.72 7.12 18.35
N THR A 220 -12.86 6.47 18.10
CA THR A 220 -13.04 5.05 18.41
C THR A 220 -12.16 4.17 17.51
N ALA A 221 -11.95 2.91 17.90
CA ALA A 221 -11.21 1.95 17.07
C ALA A 221 -11.86 1.77 15.68
N ASP A 222 -13.20 1.67 15.64
CA ASP A 222 -13.94 1.50 14.39
C ASP A 222 -13.84 2.74 13.49
N GLN A 223 -13.87 3.93 14.05
CA GLN A 223 -13.64 5.17 13.29
C GLN A 223 -12.24 5.19 12.68
N LYS A 224 -11.21 4.82 13.44
CA LYS A 224 -9.83 4.73 12.94
C LYS A 224 -9.70 3.75 11.78
N VAL A 225 -10.27 2.55 11.95
CA VAL A 225 -10.27 1.53 10.88
C VAL A 225 -11.05 1.99 9.67
N GLY A 226 -12.25 2.58 9.86
CA GLY A 226 -13.09 3.08 8.76
C GLY A 226 -12.40 4.17 7.93
N MET A 227 -11.67 5.09 8.58
CA MET A 227 -10.91 6.13 7.89
C MET A 227 -9.78 5.53 7.02
N LEU A 228 -9.06 4.53 7.51
CA LEU A 228 -8.00 3.85 6.78
C LEU A 228 -8.54 2.95 5.66
N ASP A 229 -9.69 2.30 5.86
CA ASP A 229 -10.34 1.44 4.87
C ASP A 229 -10.58 2.18 3.55
N GLY A 230 -11.13 3.39 3.60
CA GLY A 230 -11.35 4.22 2.42
C GLY A 230 -10.07 4.54 1.65
N LEU A 231 -9.00 4.92 2.36
CA LEU A 231 -7.69 5.23 1.75
C LEU A 231 -7.03 3.99 1.14
N ILE A 232 -7.06 2.87 1.85
CA ILE A 232 -6.53 1.59 1.37
C ILE A 232 -7.23 1.21 0.07
N LYS A 233 -8.57 1.20 0.07
CA LYS A 233 -9.35 0.85 -1.12
C LYS A 233 -9.04 1.75 -2.30
N ALA A 234 -9.06 3.07 -2.09
CA ALA A 234 -8.76 4.03 -3.16
C ALA A 234 -7.36 3.83 -3.76
N GLY A 235 -6.35 3.68 -2.91
CA GLY A 235 -4.97 3.49 -3.35
C GLY A 235 -4.74 2.15 -4.06
N VAL A 236 -5.25 1.06 -3.51
CA VAL A 236 -5.08 -0.29 -4.08
C VAL A 236 -5.84 -0.44 -5.41
N GLN A 237 -7.07 0.11 -5.51
CA GLN A 237 -7.87 0.09 -6.73
C GLN A 237 -7.17 0.79 -7.90
N ARG A 238 -6.38 1.83 -7.62
CA ARG A 238 -5.56 2.49 -8.64
C ARG A 238 -4.30 1.69 -8.95
N ALA A 239 -3.61 1.21 -7.91
CA ALA A 239 -2.29 0.60 -8.05
C ALA A 239 -2.31 -0.78 -8.73
N VAL A 240 -3.33 -1.62 -8.49
CA VAL A 240 -3.39 -2.98 -9.05
C VAL A 240 -3.44 -2.99 -10.58
N PRO A 241 -4.32 -2.21 -11.27
CA PRO A 241 -4.29 -2.13 -12.73
C PRO A 241 -2.94 -1.64 -13.28
N GLU A 242 -2.29 -0.67 -12.61
CA GLU A 242 -0.99 -0.14 -13.02
C GLU A 242 0.08 -1.23 -13.03
N VAL A 243 0.21 -2.01 -11.95
CA VAL A 243 1.24 -3.07 -11.86
C VAL A 243 0.99 -4.23 -12.83
N LEU A 244 -0.25 -4.40 -13.28
CA LEU A 244 -0.63 -5.37 -14.30
C LEU A 244 -0.38 -4.87 -15.74
N GLY A 245 0.09 -3.63 -15.92
CA GLY A 245 0.28 -2.98 -17.22
C GLY A 245 -1.03 -2.57 -17.88
N ARG A 246 -2.10 -2.36 -17.10
CA ARG A 246 -3.43 -1.95 -17.57
C ARG A 246 -3.75 -0.56 -17.01
N SER A 247 -2.96 0.44 -17.39
CA SER A 247 -3.28 1.84 -17.07
C SER A 247 -4.62 2.21 -17.74
N LYS A 248 -5.49 2.90 -17.00
CA LYS A 248 -6.67 3.52 -17.60
C LYS A 248 -6.17 4.60 -18.56
N SER A 249 -6.42 4.40 -19.86
CA SER A 249 -6.35 5.46 -20.86
C SER A 249 -7.42 6.53 -20.57
#